data_a764b1e13b2ed62c8dda1e12e74b1d31
#
_entry.id   a764b1e13b2ed62c8dda1e12e74b1d31
#
_cell.length_a   1.000
_cell.length_b   1.000
_cell.length_c   1.000
_cell.angle_alpha   90.00
_cell.angle_beta   90.00
_cell.angle_gamma   90.00
#
_symmetry.space_group_name_H-M   'P 1'
#
loop_
_entity.id
_entity.type
_entity.pdbx_description
1 polymer ?
#
loop_
_entity_poly.entity_id
_entity_poly.type
_entity_poly.pdbx_seq_one_letter_code
_entity_poly.pdbx_strand_id
1 'polypeptide(L)'
;DQVSILSVKEINDGVVYLCEISPMLLRGYPYEEEKTWKLSDLPGWAIRMLSITGFAFRIEKKLYLVDELTFRSLNDLFGWTRNASEPSIWRDFHLAQLFKERDYAYILYTMKDKYKVVSAIHKTALDAISGDLYQVADHYLEEGAEVTDFFYNDIRFQVEIALPREKHGWKQELVIRDSCVGRESLTFINAWRKEGALIYTGVLKQKHRSETSLEELVPGINELINSCYKKMEVTGLSPKEILQEVSSYVGIRKKNALSCFMGQFFPMDDPERALVAVASFKGIGNETQEITYRKGLGNFLGGVINA
;
A
#
# COMPACT_ATOMS: atom_id res chain seq x y z
N ASP A 1 -6.62 26.26 8.90
CA ASP A 1 -7.53 26.41 7.77
C ASP A 1 -8.86 25.73 8.12
N GLN A 2 -9.97 26.39 7.76
CA GLN A 2 -11.29 25.86 8.07
C GLN A 2 -11.62 24.76 7.08
N VAL A 3 -11.79 23.54 7.56
CA VAL A 3 -12.20 22.37 6.78
C VAL A 3 -13.70 22.19 6.92
N SER A 4 -14.41 22.08 5.81
CA SER A 4 -15.83 21.73 5.78
C SER A 4 -16.04 20.38 5.11
N ILE A 5 -17.03 19.63 5.58
CA ILE A 5 -17.48 18.39 4.95
C ILE A 5 -18.77 18.69 4.18
N LEU A 6 -18.80 18.28 2.94
CA LEU A 6 -19.91 18.51 2.01
C LEU A 6 -20.57 17.17 1.66
N SER A 7 -21.87 17.04 1.91
CA SER A 7 -22.65 15.89 1.49
C SER A 7 -23.22 16.10 0.09
N VAL A 8 -23.10 15.09 -0.77
CA VAL A 8 -23.71 15.09 -2.09
C VAL A 8 -25.22 14.87 -1.94
N LYS A 9 -26.01 15.83 -2.37
CA LYS A 9 -27.48 15.73 -2.39
C LYS A 9 -27.98 15.22 -3.72
N GLU A 10 -27.47 15.75 -4.78
CA GLU A 10 -27.90 15.41 -6.13
C GLU A 10 -26.76 15.60 -7.12
N ILE A 11 -26.73 14.77 -8.16
CA ILE A 11 -25.90 14.95 -9.34
C ILE A 11 -26.85 14.95 -10.52
N ASN A 12 -27.11 16.13 -11.09
CA ASN A 12 -28.12 16.32 -12.13
C ASN A 12 -27.71 17.42 -13.10
N ASP A 13 -28.13 17.30 -14.38
CA ASP A 13 -28.00 18.33 -15.43
C ASP A 13 -26.64 19.03 -15.53
N GLY A 14 -25.55 18.27 -15.35
CA GLY A 14 -24.20 18.83 -15.42
C GLY A 14 -23.75 19.58 -14.17
N VAL A 15 -24.47 19.44 -13.05
CA VAL A 15 -24.17 20.10 -11.77
C VAL A 15 -24.19 19.08 -10.63
N VAL A 16 -23.29 19.27 -9.66
CA VAL A 16 -23.32 18.57 -8.36
C VAL A 16 -23.82 19.53 -7.29
N TYR A 17 -24.85 19.13 -6.59
CA TYR A 17 -25.39 19.85 -5.44
C TYR A 17 -24.79 19.28 -4.17
N LEU A 18 -24.08 20.10 -3.42
CA LEU A 18 -23.39 19.76 -2.20
C LEU A 18 -23.89 20.63 -1.05
N CYS A 19 -24.25 20.02 0.06
CA CYS A 19 -24.64 20.75 1.27
C CYS A 19 -23.56 20.58 2.35
N GLU A 20 -23.20 21.68 3.00
CA GLU A 20 -22.26 21.64 4.11
C GLU A 20 -22.90 20.93 5.32
N ILE A 21 -22.22 19.95 5.87
CA ILE A 21 -22.67 19.22 7.06
C ILE A 21 -22.38 20.09 8.27
N SER A 22 -23.43 20.58 8.91
CA SER A 22 -23.31 21.34 10.14
C SER A 22 -22.87 20.46 11.31
N PRO A 23 -21.95 20.92 12.18
CA PRO A 23 -21.73 20.33 13.49
C PRO A 23 -23.01 20.25 14.35
N MET A 24 -24.02 21.08 14.02
CA MET A 24 -25.33 21.11 14.65
C MET A 24 -26.29 20.04 14.12
N LEU A 25 -25.88 19.20 13.16
CA LEU A 25 -26.68 18.09 12.65
C LEU A 25 -27.24 17.22 13.79
N LEU A 26 -26.46 17.02 14.84
CA LEU A 26 -26.85 16.30 16.06
C LEU A 26 -27.99 16.97 16.84
N ARG A 27 -28.29 18.24 16.55
CA ARG A 27 -29.38 19.02 17.17
C ARG A 27 -30.57 19.25 16.24
N GLY A 28 -30.61 18.56 15.09
CA GLY A 28 -31.68 18.67 14.12
C GLY A 28 -31.52 19.78 13.06
N TYR A 29 -30.38 20.44 13.00
CA TYR A 29 -30.07 21.43 11.97
C TYR A 29 -29.06 20.82 10.98
N PRO A 30 -29.53 20.13 9.94
CA PRO A 30 -28.67 19.21 9.18
C PRO A 30 -27.65 19.91 8.29
N TYR A 31 -27.95 21.09 7.78
CA TYR A 31 -27.12 21.72 6.76
C TYR A 31 -27.10 23.23 6.92
N GLU A 32 -25.95 23.86 6.71
CA GLU A 32 -25.78 25.30 6.84
C GLU A 32 -25.92 26.03 5.50
N GLU A 33 -25.39 25.46 4.42
CA GLU A 33 -25.37 26.12 3.13
C GLU A 33 -25.34 25.11 1.98
N GLU A 34 -26.12 25.35 0.95
CA GLU A 34 -26.08 24.59 -0.28
C GLU A 34 -25.08 25.24 -1.26
N LYS A 35 -24.21 24.43 -1.82
CA LYS A 35 -23.21 24.84 -2.82
C LYS A 35 -23.32 23.99 -4.05
N THR A 36 -23.11 24.62 -5.20
CA THR A 36 -23.17 23.95 -6.50
C THR A 36 -21.82 24.00 -7.18
N TRP A 37 -21.43 22.88 -7.80
CA TRP A 37 -20.29 22.81 -8.70
C TRP A 37 -20.76 22.33 -10.07
N LYS A 38 -20.27 22.96 -11.14
CA LYS A 38 -20.51 22.47 -12.49
C LYS A 38 -19.69 21.21 -12.70
N LEU A 39 -20.29 20.17 -13.28
CA LEU A 39 -19.57 18.94 -13.60
C LEU A 39 -18.42 19.16 -14.59
N SER A 40 -18.55 20.17 -15.47
CA SER A 40 -17.48 20.59 -16.40
C SER A 40 -16.21 21.07 -15.69
N ASP A 41 -16.34 21.58 -14.48
CA ASP A 41 -15.23 22.12 -13.69
C ASP A 41 -14.52 21.01 -12.87
N LEU A 42 -15.08 19.79 -12.89
CA LEU A 42 -14.54 18.63 -12.20
C LEU A 42 -13.92 17.65 -13.21
N PRO A 43 -12.80 17.02 -12.86
CA PRO A 43 -12.26 15.96 -13.71
C PRO A 43 -13.24 14.78 -13.80
N GLY A 44 -13.28 14.05 -14.91
CA GLY A 44 -14.25 12.97 -15.15
C GLY A 44 -14.26 11.88 -14.08
N TRP A 45 -13.12 11.61 -13.43
CA TRP A 45 -13.04 10.68 -12.30
C TRP A 45 -13.75 11.19 -11.04
N ALA A 46 -13.87 12.52 -10.87
CA ALA A 46 -14.49 13.13 -9.70
C ALA A 46 -15.98 12.78 -9.57
N ILE A 47 -16.69 12.78 -10.68
CA ILE A 47 -18.11 12.43 -10.74
C ILE A 47 -18.35 11.02 -10.22
N ARG A 48 -17.52 10.08 -10.68
CA ARG A 48 -17.58 8.69 -10.21
C ARG A 48 -17.31 8.59 -8.71
N MET A 49 -16.29 9.30 -8.22
CA MET A 49 -15.97 9.28 -6.79
C MET A 49 -17.09 9.87 -5.95
N LEU A 50 -17.64 11.02 -6.32
CA LEU A 50 -18.77 11.63 -5.63
C LEU A 50 -20.01 10.75 -5.61
N SER A 51 -20.29 10.03 -6.71
CA SER A 51 -21.40 9.08 -6.77
C SER A 51 -21.20 7.88 -5.84
N ILE A 52 -19.96 7.42 -5.66
CA ILE A 52 -19.63 6.28 -4.80
C ILE A 52 -19.59 6.69 -3.33
N THR A 53 -18.91 7.78 -3.01
CA THR A 53 -18.66 8.20 -1.64
C THR A 53 -19.81 9.01 -1.06
N GLY A 54 -20.42 9.85 -1.87
CA GLY A 54 -21.52 10.73 -1.52
C GLY A 54 -21.11 11.94 -0.67
N PHE A 55 -19.81 12.23 -0.52
CA PHE A 55 -19.32 13.41 0.20
C PHE A 55 -17.94 13.84 -0.27
N ALA A 56 -17.55 15.06 0.08
CA ALA A 56 -16.25 15.63 -0.18
C ALA A 56 -15.82 16.56 0.95
N PHE A 57 -14.54 16.92 0.99
CA PHE A 57 -14.01 17.94 1.88
C PHE A 57 -13.79 19.23 1.11
N ARG A 58 -14.05 20.36 1.75
CA ARG A 58 -13.68 21.68 1.25
C ARG A 58 -12.67 22.30 2.20
N ILE A 59 -11.55 22.74 1.62
CA ILE A 59 -10.54 23.50 2.34
C ILE A 59 -10.32 24.78 1.54
N GLU A 60 -10.59 25.90 2.16
CA GLU A 60 -10.66 27.20 1.50
C GLU A 60 -11.69 27.16 0.35
N LYS A 61 -11.22 27.29 -0.91
CA LYS A 61 -12.06 27.25 -2.12
C LYS A 61 -11.92 25.96 -2.92
N LYS A 62 -11.11 24.99 -2.44
CA LYS A 62 -10.78 23.76 -3.17
C LYS A 62 -11.58 22.60 -2.64
N LEU A 63 -12.09 21.80 -3.57
CA LEU A 63 -12.82 20.57 -3.28
C LEU A 63 -11.87 19.38 -3.28
N TYR A 64 -11.76 18.69 -2.16
CA TYR A 64 -10.98 17.47 -2.00
C TYR A 64 -11.90 16.27 -2.00
N LEU A 65 -11.70 15.37 -2.95
CA LEU A 65 -12.50 14.16 -3.11
C LEU A 65 -11.89 13.01 -2.31
N VAL A 66 -12.74 12.22 -1.71
CA VAL A 66 -12.32 11.03 -0.96
C VAL A 66 -12.02 9.90 -1.93
N ASP A 67 -10.84 9.32 -1.87
CA ASP A 67 -10.52 8.18 -2.70
C ASP A 67 -11.21 6.89 -2.22
N GLU A 68 -11.28 5.87 -3.08
CA GLU A 68 -12.01 4.63 -2.80
C GLU A 68 -11.47 3.88 -1.58
N LEU A 69 -10.16 3.92 -1.35
CA LEU A 69 -9.55 3.23 -0.22
C LEU A 69 -9.83 3.95 1.10
N THR A 70 -9.77 5.28 1.11
CA THR A 70 -10.16 6.08 2.28
C THR A 70 -11.62 5.87 2.61
N PHE A 71 -12.49 5.84 1.59
CA PHE A 71 -13.90 5.55 1.79
C PHE A 71 -14.14 4.16 2.39
N ARG A 72 -13.40 3.14 1.95
CA ARG A 72 -13.47 1.79 2.55
C ARG A 72 -13.03 1.80 4.02
N SER A 73 -11.94 2.49 4.34
CA SER A 73 -11.46 2.60 5.72
C SER A 73 -12.49 3.30 6.63
N LEU A 74 -13.15 4.34 6.14
CA LEU A 74 -14.24 4.99 6.87
C LEU A 74 -15.47 4.08 7.00
N ASN A 75 -15.79 3.30 5.97
CA ASN A 75 -16.85 2.29 6.04
C ASN A 75 -16.58 1.26 7.14
N ASP A 76 -15.35 0.75 7.20
CA ASP A 76 -14.95 -0.25 8.20
C ASP A 76 -15.01 0.36 9.61
N LEU A 77 -14.57 1.61 9.76
CA LEU A 77 -14.56 2.33 11.03
C LEU A 77 -15.98 2.56 11.57
N PHE A 78 -16.90 2.95 10.71
CA PHE A 78 -18.27 3.32 11.10
C PHE A 78 -19.32 2.22 10.83
N GLY A 79 -18.90 1.10 10.26
CA GLY A 79 -19.83 0.03 9.89
C GLY A 79 -20.81 0.44 8.78
N TRP A 80 -20.45 1.40 7.93
CA TRP A 80 -21.31 1.81 6.82
C TRP A 80 -21.46 0.66 5.84
N THR A 81 -22.70 0.28 5.57
CA THR A 81 -22.97 -0.72 4.55
C THR A 81 -22.99 -0.06 3.17
N ARG A 82 -22.49 -0.79 2.17
CA ARG A 82 -22.53 -0.33 0.77
C ARG A 82 -23.93 -0.32 0.16
N ASN A 83 -24.94 -0.67 0.92
CA ASN A 83 -26.30 -0.71 0.45
C ASN A 83 -26.80 0.70 0.21
N ALA A 84 -27.06 1.03 -1.05
CA ALA A 84 -27.64 2.28 -1.52
C ALA A 84 -29.02 2.63 -0.89
N SER A 85 -29.56 1.75 -0.06
CA SER A 85 -30.82 1.92 0.65
C SER A 85 -30.70 2.58 2.03
N GLU A 86 -29.48 2.72 2.57
CA GLU A 86 -29.31 3.46 3.82
C GLU A 86 -29.41 4.96 3.60
N PRO A 87 -30.20 5.67 4.43
CA PRO A 87 -30.32 7.12 4.31
C PRO A 87 -28.95 7.78 4.44
N SER A 88 -28.59 8.65 3.52
CA SER A 88 -27.34 9.44 3.55
C SER A 88 -27.15 10.21 4.85
N ILE A 89 -28.23 10.43 5.60
CA ILE A 89 -28.23 11.13 6.88
C ILE A 89 -27.41 10.40 7.96
N TRP A 90 -27.38 9.08 7.97
CA TRP A 90 -26.57 8.32 8.94
C TRP A 90 -25.08 8.50 8.66
N ARG A 91 -24.69 8.45 7.41
CA ARG A 91 -23.31 8.74 7.00
C ARG A 91 -22.93 10.17 7.39
N ASP A 92 -23.79 11.13 7.08
CA ASP A 92 -23.57 12.55 7.38
C ASP A 92 -23.46 12.78 8.90
N PHE A 93 -24.23 12.04 9.69
CA PHE A 93 -24.16 12.05 11.15
C PHE A 93 -22.79 11.54 11.67
N HIS A 94 -22.33 10.40 11.17
CA HIS A 94 -21.00 9.86 11.53
C HIS A 94 -19.86 10.78 11.10
N LEU A 95 -19.97 11.39 9.92
CA LEU A 95 -19.01 12.40 9.46
C LEU A 95 -18.98 13.63 10.36
N ALA A 96 -20.16 14.12 10.78
CA ALA A 96 -20.25 15.23 11.72
C ALA A 96 -19.63 14.89 13.08
N GLN A 97 -19.81 13.65 13.55
CA GLN A 97 -19.21 13.17 14.79
C GLN A 97 -17.68 13.07 14.67
N LEU A 98 -17.19 12.47 13.60
CA LEU A 98 -15.75 12.38 13.29
C LEU A 98 -15.07 13.77 13.32
N PHE A 99 -15.76 14.76 12.76
CA PHE A 99 -15.26 16.14 12.71
C PHE A 99 -15.24 16.81 14.09
N LYS A 100 -16.17 16.43 14.95
CA LYS A 100 -16.27 16.99 16.31
C LYS A 100 -15.21 16.42 17.26
N GLU A 101 -14.88 15.15 17.14
CA GLU A 101 -13.97 14.45 18.05
C GLU A 101 -12.51 14.92 17.91
N ARG A 102 -12.14 15.57 16.79
CA ARG A 102 -10.80 16.14 16.53
C ARG A 102 -9.61 15.19 16.70
N ASP A 103 -9.86 13.90 16.87
CA ASP A 103 -8.83 12.89 17.09
C ASP A 103 -8.28 12.30 15.79
N TYR A 104 -8.85 12.70 14.66
CA TYR A 104 -8.44 12.26 13.34
C TYR A 104 -7.71 13.36 12.57
N ALA A 105 -6.68 12.95 11.83
CA ALA A 105 -6.00 13.77 10.85
C ALA A 105 -6.34 13.27 9.44
N TYR A 106 -6.50 14.21 8.53
CA TYR A 106 -6.74 13.90 7.12
C TYR A 106 -5.48 14.17 6.32
N ILE A 107 -5.01 13.19 5.59
CA ILE A 107 -3.89 13.34 4.69
C ILE A 107 -4.44 13.72 3.33
N LEU A 108 -4.11 14.95 2.94
CA LEU A 108 -4.54 15.56 1.70
C LEU A 108 -3.46 15.40 0.66
N TYR A 109 -3.90 15.13 -0.55
CA TYR A 109 -2.99 14.98 -1.67
C TYR A 109 -3.41 15.85 -2.84
N THR A 110 -2.44 16.55 -3.40
CA THR A 110 -2.63 17.35 -4.62
C THR A 110 -1.55 16.95 -5.63
N MET A 111 -1.96 16.43 -6.78
CA MET A 111 -1.06 16.18 -7.89
C MET A 111 -1.71 16.64 -9.18
N LYS A 112 -1.09 17.60 -9.83
CA LYS A 112 -1.62 18.26 -11.01
C LYS A 112 -3.08 18.61 -10.79
N ASP A 113 -3.97 18.90 -11.09
CA ASP A 113 -5.36 19.28 -10.85
C ASP A 113 -6.22 18.29 -10.06
N LYS A 114 -5.58 17.34 -9.36
CA LYS A 114 -6.30 16.35 -8.54
C LYS A 114 -6.20 16.70 -7.06
N TYR A 115 -7.34 16.97 -6.47
CA TYR A 115 -7.45 17.18 -5.02
C TYR A 115 -8.18 15.99 -4.40
N LYS A 116 -7.49 15.19 -3.61
CA LYS A 116 -8.11 14.04 -2.96
C LYS A 116 -7.64 13.86 -1.52
N VAL A 117 -8.53 13.34 -0.69
CA VAL A 117 -8.20 12.83 0.63
C VAL A 117 -7.80 11.36 0.46
N VAL A 118 -6.57 11.04 0.77
CA VAL A 118 -6.01 9.70 0.60
C VAL A 118 -6.08 8.86 1.86
N SER A 119 -6.18 9.50 3.03
CA SER A 119 -6.31 8.79 4.30
C SER A 119 -6.99 9.64 5.37
N ALA A 120 -7.62 8.94 6.32
CA ALA A 120 -8.04 9.47 7.61
C ALA A 120 -7.44 8.56 8.68
N ILE A 121 -6.59 9.11 9.53
CA ILE A 121 -5.86 8.36 10.56
C ILE A 121 -6.05 9.02 11.93
N HIS A 122 -5.90 8.24 12.98
CA HIS A 122 -5.88 8.79 14.33
C HIS A 122 -4.64 9.66 14.52
N LYS A 123 -4.77 10.79 15.20
CA LYS A 123 -3.66 11.75 15.36
C LYS A 123 -2.43 11.15 16.01
N THR A 124 -2.61 10.24 16.97
CA THR A 124 -1.50 9.53 17.61
C THR A 124 -0.70 8.63 16.68
N ALA A 125 -1.29 8.23 15.54
CA ALA A 125 -0.60 7.43 14.54
C ALA A 125 0.17 8.31 13.53
N LEU A 126 -0.10 9.61 13.48
CA LEU A 126 0.53 10.51 12.52
C LEU A 126 2.03 10.66 12.77
N ASP A 127 2.42 10.78 14.03
CA ASP A 127 3.82 10.95 14.42
C ASP A 127 4.65 9.67 14.20
N ALA A 128 3.99 8.50 14.28
CA ALA A 128 4.63 7.20 14.07
C ALA A 128 4.86 6.85 12.59
N ILE A 129 4.20 7.52 11.64
CA ILE A 129 4.26 7.18 10.22
C ILE A 129 5.54 7.65 9.54
N SER A 130 6.20 8.69 10.04
CA SER A 130 7.20 9.42 9.27
C SER A 130 8.66 9.16 9.65
N GLY A 131 8.94 8.58 10.80
CA GLY A 131 10.31 8.50 11.33
C GLY A 131 10.99 7.14 11.17
N ASP A 132 10.25 6.06 11.40
CA ASP A 132 10.83 4.73 11.62
C ASP A 132 11.57 4.16 10.40
N LEU A 133 11.05 4.38 9.20
CA LEU A 133 11.67 3.85 7.98
C LEU A 133 13.05 4.46 7.73
N TYR A 134 13.16 5.78 7.85
CA TYR A 134 14.42 6.49 7.60
C TYR A 134 15.48 6.11 8.62
N GLN A 135 15.11 6.06 9.90
CA GLN A 135 16.03 5.68 10.96
C GLN A 135 16.57 4.26 10.78
N VAL A 136 15.71 3.31 10.39
CA VAL A 136 16.14 1.95 10.12
C VAL A 136 17.03 1.89 8.87
N ALA A 137 16.70 2.61 7.81
CA ALA A 137 17.52 2.65 6.61
C ALA A 137 18.90 3.23 6.93
N ASP A 138 18.97 4.37 7.60
CA ASP A 138 20.21 5.02 7.99
C ASP A 138 21.10 4.11 8.83
N HIS A 139 20.52 3.37 9.79
CA HIS A 139 21.25 2.41 10.61
C HIS A 139 22.03 1.38 9.76
N TYR A 140 21.36 0.77 8.77
CA TYR A 140 22.03 -0.23 7.91
C TYR A 140 23.01 0.41 6.92
N LEU A 141 22.77 1.64 6.47
CA LEU A 141 23.72 2.37 5.64
C LEU A 141 25.01 2.69 6.41
N GLU A 142 24.91 3.04 7.68
CA GLU A 142 26.07 3.23 8.55
C GLU A 142 26.87 1.94 8.77
N GLU A 143 26.20 0.77 8.71
CA GLU A 143 26.84 -0.55 8.78
C GLU A 143 27.42 -1.02 7.42
N GLY A 144 27.41 -0.18 6.40
CA GLY A 144 28.01 -0.46 5.09
C GLY A 144 27.08 -1.08 4.06
N ALA A 145 25.78 -1.02 4.29
CA ALA A 145 24.80 -1.37 3.27
C ALA A 145 24.65 -0.24 2.23
N GLU A 146 24.07 -0.55 1.07
CA GLU A 146 23.91 0.38 -0.05
C GLU A 146 22.45 0.37 -0.51
N VAL A 147 21.88 1.55 -0.83
CA VAL A 147 20.55 1.65 -1.45
C VAL A 147 20.62 1.15 -2.88
N THR A 148 19.82 0.15 -3.22
CA THR A 148 19.76 -0.44 -4.57
C THR A 148 18.55 0.03 -5.37
N ASP A 149 17.45 0.32 -4.70
CA ASP A 149 16.25 0.86 -5.34
C ASP A 149 15.39 1.65 -4.34
N PHE A 150 14.57 2.52 -4.88
CA PHE A 150 13.68 3.36 -4.13
C PHE A 150 12.36 3.54 -4.89
N PHE A 151 11.25 3.30 -4.21
CA PHE A 151 9.93 3.48 -4.78
C PHE A 151 9.07 4.35 -3.88
N TYR A 152 8.36 5.29 -4.49
CA TYR A 152 7.40 6.15 -3.82
C TYR A 152 6.14 6.33 -4.67
N ASN A 153 4.99 6.22 -4.03
CA ASN A 153 3.71 6.66 -4.59
C ASN A 153 2.87 7.32 -3.50
N ASP A 154 1.63 7.71 -3.83
CA ASP A 154 0.70 8.41 -2.93
C ASP A 154 0.39 7.67 -1.61
N ILE A 155 0.73 6.39 -1.54
CA ILE A 155 0.29 5.50 -0.45
C ILE A 155 1.47 4.84 0.21
N ARG A 156 2.51 4.51 -0.57
CA ARG A 156 3.60 3.66 -0.16
C ARG A 156 4.96 4.26 -0.45
N PHE A 157 5.83 3.92 0.44
CA PHE A 157 7.24 4.20 0.41
C PHE A 157 8.02 2.89 0.55
N GLN A 158 9.01 2.66 -0.29
CA GLN A 158 9.84 1.46 -0.25
C GLN A 158 11.29 1.83 -0.50
N VAL A 159 12.18 1.26 0.29
CA VAL A 159 13.63 1.32 0.10
C VAL A 159 14.14 -0.12 0.02
N GLU A 160 15.00 -0.39 -0.94
CA GLU A 160 15.74 -1.65 -1.09
C GLU A 160 17.20 -1.40 -0.77
N ILE A 161 17.75 -2.16 0.16
CA ILE A 161 19.09 -1.97 0.71
C ILE A 161 19.87 -3.26 0.55
N ALA A 162 20.95 -3.24 -0.22
CA ALA A 162 21.89 -4.35 -0.33
C ALA A 162 22.73 -4.45 0.94
N LEU A 163 22.69 -5.58 1.60
CA LEU A 163 23.53 -5.89 2.75
C LEU A 163 24.90 -6.41 2.27
N PRO A 164 25.97 -6.22 3.04
CA PRO A 164 27.30 -6.72 2.69
C PRO A 164 27.40 -8.25 2.88
N ARG A 165 26.46 -8.99 2.31
CA ARG A 165 26.32 -10.46 2.45
C ARG A 165 25.92 -11.10 1.13
N GLU A 166 26.61 -12.19 0.81
CA GLU A 166 26.34 -12.96 -0.41
C GLU A 166 26.42 -14.45 -0.12
N LYS A 167 25.58 -15.24 -0.79
CA LYS A 167 25.60 -16.70 -0.73
C LYS A 167 25.15 -17.29 -2.08
N HIS A 168 25.94 -18.17 -2.66
CA HIS A 168 25.69 -18.77 -3.97
C HIS A 168 25.48 -17.73 -5.11
N GLY A 169 26.18 -16.61 -5.05
CA GLY A 169 26.02 -15.53 -6.03
C GLY A 169 24.73 -14.71 -5.86
N TRP A 170 23.95 -14.98 -4.82
CA TRP A 170 22.80 -14.17 -4.43
C TRP A 170 23.20 -13.17 -3.36
N LYS A 171 22.98 -11.90 -3.61
CA LYS A 171 23.19 -10.82 -2.63
C LYS A 171 21.96 -10.73 -1.73
N GLN A 172 22.19 -10.63 -0.42
CA GLN A 172 21.12 -10.42 0.53
C GLN A 172 20.70 -8.95 0.54
N GLU A 173 19.41 -8.71 0.52
CA GLU A 173 18.82 -7.37 0.59
C GLU A 173 17.77 -7.28 1.70
N LEU A 174 17.66 -6.10 2.26
CA LEU A 174 16.57 -5.70 3.15
C LEU A 174 15.65 -4.75 2.38
N VAL A 175 14.40 -5.14 2.18
CA VAL A 175 13.36 -4.28 1.63
C VAL A 175 12.54 -3.73 2.77
N ILE A 176 12.55 -2.42 2.93
CA ILE A 176 11.78 -1.72 3.96
C ILE A 176 10.60 -1.06 3.28
N ARG A 177 9.40 -1.37 3.73
CA ARG A 177 8.14 -0.79 3.23
C ARG A 177 7.40 -0.10 4.33
N ASP A 178 6.88 1.05 4.00
CA ASP A 178 6.02 1.81 4.88
C ASP A 178 4.89 2.48 4.10
N SER A 179 3.88 2.90 4.81
CA SER A 179 2.79 3.69 4.26
C SER A 179 2.88 5.12 4.77
N CYS A 180 3.17 6.05 3.87
CA CYS A 180 3.14 7.48 4.19
C CYS A 180 1.76 8.00 4.63
N VAL A 181 0.73 7.17 4.56
CA VAL A 181 -0.66 7.50 4.91
C VAL A 181 -1.29 6.51 5.90
N GLY A 182 -0.48 5.70 6.56
CA GLY A 182 -0.93 4.76 7.61
C GLY A 182 -1.78 3.60 7.13
N ARG A 183 -1.73 3.24 5.84
CA ARG A 183 -2.53 2.15 5.26
C ARG A 183 -1.89 0.77 5.33
N GLU A 184 -0.60 0.74 5.56
CA GLU A 184 0.17 -0.49 5.69
C GLU A 184 1.02 -0.43 6.94
N SER A 185 1.30 -1.58 7.50
CA SER A 185 2.27 -1.69 8.59
C SER A 185 3.67 -1.51 8.06
N LEU A 186 4.55 -0.95 8.86
CA LEU A 186 5.98 -0.97 8.61
C LEU A 186 6.41 -2.43 8.41
N THR A 187 6.98 -2.74 7.27
CA THR A 187 7.25 -4.11 6.86
C THR A 187 8.70 -4.24 6.41
N PHE A 188 9.41 -5.17 7.01
CA PHE A 188 10.77 -5.53 6.68
C PHE A 188 10.75 -6.88 5.96
N ILE A 189 11.36 -6.94 4.78
CA ILE A 189 11.39 -8.15 3.97
C ILE A 189 12.85 -8.50 3.74
N ASN A 190 13.27 -9.69 4.15
CA ASN A 190 14.54 -10.23 3.70
C ASN A 190 14.38 -10.71 2.27
N ALA A 191 15.25 -10.24 1.39
CA ALA A 191 15.23 -10.56 -0.02
C ALA A 191 16.60 -11.05 -0.49
N TRP A 192 16.60 -11.68 -1.67
CA TRP A 192 17.82 -12.12 -2.35
C TRP A 192 17.76 -11.65 -3.79
N ARG A 193 18.84 -11.05 -4.24
CA ARG A 193 18.96 -10.52 -5.60
C ARG A 193 20.10 -11.19 -6.35
N LYS A 194 19.83 -11.61 -7.60
CA LYS A 194 20.82 -12.11 -8.54
C LYS A 194 20.39 -11.75 -9.97
N GLU A 195 21.27 -11.12 -10.74
CA GLU A 195 21.04 -10.80 -12.15
C GLU A 195 19.70 -10.09 -12.44
N GLY A 196 19.29 -9.19 -11.55
CA GLY A 196 18.01 -8.47 -11.63
C GLY A 196 16.79 -9.22 -11.10
N ALA A 197 16.93 -10.50 -10.76
CA ALA A 197 15.92 -11.28 -10.06
C ALA A 197 15.85 -10.87 -8.58
N LEU A 198 14.65 -10.78 -8.02
CA LEU A 198 14.40 -10.48 -6.61
C LEU A 198 13.43 -11.48 -6.00
N ILE A 199 13.84 -12.12 -4.92
CA ILE A 199 13.06 -13.17 -4.24
C ILE A 199 12.95 -12.82 -2.76
N TYR A 200 11.77 -12.99 -2.17
CA TYR A 200 11.48 -12.68 -0.76
C TYR A 200 11.46 -13.95 0.07
N THR A 201 12.30 -14.04 1.12
CA THR A 201 12.45 -15.24 1.95
C THR A 201 12.03 -15.09 3.40
N GLY A 202 11.77 -13.90 3.86
CA GLY A 202 11.29 -13.65 5.22
C GLY A 202 10.60 -12.30 5.32
N VAL A 203 9.66 -12.18 6.24
CA VAL A 203 8.89 -10.93 6.45
C VAL A 203 8.68 -10.72 7.93
N LEU A 204 8.98 -9.51 8.39
CA LEU A 204 8.64 -9.00 9.71
C LEU A 204 7.72 -7.80 9.52
N LYS A 205 6.59 -7.78 10.23
CA LYS A 205 5.64 -6.67 10.21
C LYS A 205 5.55 -6.04 11.58
N GLN A 206 5.63 -4.73 11.61
CA GLN A 206 5.46 -3.90 12.80
C GLN A 206 4.29 -2.96 12.63
N LYS A 207 3.41 -2.90 13.61
CA LYS A 207 2.36 -1.88 13.64
C LYS A 207 2.99 -0.53 14.01
N HIS A 208 2.54 0.53 13.36
CA HIS A 208 2.91 1.88 13.77
C HIS A 208 2.40 2.14 15.19
N ARG A 209 3.32 2.39 16.09
CA ARG A 209 3.08 2.82 17.46
C ARG A 209 3.95 4.02 17.72
N SER A 210 3.41 5.02 18.39
CA SER A 210 4.14 6.25 18.75
C SER A 210 5.39 6.04 19.62
N GLU A 211 5.56 4.83 20.13
CA GLU A 211 6.62 4.47 21.09
C GLU A 211 7.64 3.47 20.53
N THR A 212 7.54 3.10 19.24
CA THR A 212 8.49 2.14 18.66
C THR A 212 9.83 2.83 18.42
N SER A 213 10.86 2.40 19.11
CA SER A 213 12.23 2.91 18.94
C SER A 213 13.04 2.07 17.97
N LEU A 214 14.09 2.66 17.39
CA LEU A 214 15.07 1.94 16.57
C LEU A 214 15.69 0.76 17.34
N GLU A 215 15.96 0.94 18.63
CA GLU A 215 16.53 -0.06 19.52
C GLU A 215 15.63 -1.30 19.68
N GLU A 216 14.31 -1.13 19.54
CA GLU A 216 13.35 -2.23 19.58
C GLU A 216 13.22 -2.93 18.23
N LEU A 217 13.36 -2.22 17.12
CA LEU A 217 13.20 -2.74 15.76
C LEU A 217 14.43 -3.54 15.28
N VAL A 218 15.61 -2.99 15.46
CA VAL A 218 16.86 -3.56 14.92
C VAL A 218 17.13 -5.00 15.36
N PRO A 219 16.94 -5.41 16.62
CA PRO A 219 17.13 -6.79 17.02
C PRO A 219 16.26 -7.78 16.23
N GLY A 220 14.97 -7.46 16.04
CA GLY A 220 14.04 -8.32 15.29
C GLY A 220 14.40 -8.39 13.80
N ILE A 221 14.84 -7.28 13.22
CA ILE A 221 15.29 -7.23 11.81
C ILE A 221 16.60 -8.04 11.66
N ASN A 222 17.53 -7.91 12.58
CA ASN A 222 18.78 -8.66 12.55
C ASN A 222 18.53 -10.18 12.73
N GLU A 223 17.58 -10.57 13.57
CA GLU A 223 17.17 -11.97 13.67
C GLU A 223 16.59 -12.49 12.34
N LEU A 224 15.71 -11.71 11.69
CA LEU A 224 15.17 -12.03 10.37
C LEU A 224 16.29 -12.23 9.34
N ILE A 225 17.19 -11.25 9.20
CA ILE A 225 18.32 -11.28 8.27
C ILE A 225 19.21 -12.50 8.51
N ASN A 226 19.62 -12.74 9.77
CA ASN A 226 20.50 -13.83 10.14
C ASN A 226 19.85 -15.20 9.94
N SER A 227 18.57 -15.35 10.30
CA SER A 227 17.79 -16.57 10.09
C SER A 227 17.68 -16.91 8.62
N CYS A 228 17.33 -15.93 7.78
CA CYS A 228 17.24 -16.12 6.33
C CYS A 228 18.61 -16.44 5.71
N TYR A 229 19.68 -15.81 6.16
CA TYR A 229 21.03 -16.10 5.67
C TYR A 229 21.44 -17.56 5.97
N LYS A 230 21.17 -18.06 7.17
CA LYS A 230 21.46 -19.45 7.57
C LYS A 230 20.70 -20.47 6.73
N LYS A 231 19.45 -20.18 6.41
CA LYS A 231 18.54 -21.08 5.69
C LYS A 231 18.68 -21.00 4.16
N MET A 232 19.43 -20.01 3.65
CA MET A 232 19.56 -19.80 2.21
C MET A 232 20.29 -20.98 1.57
N GLU A 233 19.58 -21.74 0.74
CA GLU A 233 20.06 -22.81 -0.10
C GLU A 233 19.23 -22.85 -1.38
N VAL A 234 19.86 -23.08 -2.52
CA VAL A 234 19.14 -23.27 -3.78
C VAL A 234 18.65 -24.71 -3.87
N THR A 235 17.37 -24.91 -4.05
CA THR A 235 16.80 -26.26 -4.18
C THR A 235 17.17 -26.90 -5.51
N GLY A 236 17.31 -28.23 -5.52
CA GLY A 236 17.63 -29.00 -6.72
C GLY A 236 16.46 -29.30 -7.65
N LEU A 237 15.38 -28.49 -7.62
CA LEU A 237 14.21 -28.68 -8.49
C LEU A 237 14.57 -28.43 -9.96
N SER A 238 14.02 -29.27 -10.85
CA SER A 238 14.17 -29.04 -12.28
C SER A 238 13.46 -27.77 -12.76
N PRO A 239 13.88 -27.15 -13.86
CA PRO A 239 13.19 -25.99 -14.42
C PRO A 239 11.70 -26.20 -14.64
N LYS A 240 11.29 -27.42 -15.00
CA LYS A 240 9.88 -27.78 -15.18
C LYS A 240 9.10 -27.76 -13.87
N GLU A 241 9.67 -28.27 -12.81
CA GLU A 241 9.07 -28.27 -11.47
C GLU A 241 8.96 -26.84 -10.93
N ILE A 242 9.99 -26.02 -11.10
CA ILE A 242 9.96 -24.59 -10.75
C ILE A 242 8.82 -23.87 -11.49
N LEU A 243 8.71 -24.08 -12.80
CA LEU A 243 7.64 -23.48 -13.59
C LEU A 243 6.25 -23.95 -13.16
N GLN A 244 6.08 -25.23 -12.86
CA GLN A 244 4.82 -25.80 -12.40
C GLN A 244 4.37 -25.20 -11.08
N GLU A 245 5.28 -25.13 -10.12
CA GLU A 245 5.02 -24.57 -8.79
C GLU A 245 4.70 -23.08 -8.89
N VAL A 246 5.56 -22.30 -9.54
CA VAL A 246 5.38 -20.85 -9.70
C VAL A 246 4.09 -20.53 -10.43
N SER A 247 3.69 -21.32 -11.41
CA SER A 247 2.44 -21.07 -12.15
C SER A 247 1.19 -21.16 -11.27
N SER A 248 1.28 -21.77 -10.09
CA SER A 248 0.19 -21.78 -9.09
C SER A 248 -0.05 -20.40 -8.47
N TYR A 249 0.98 -19.55 -8.41
CA TYR A 249 0.89 -18.18 -7.87
C TYR A 249 0.44 -17.14 -8.89
N VAL A 250 0.35 -17.53 -10.17
CA VAL A 250 0.04 -16.60 -11.26
C VAL A 250 -1.34 -16.95 -11.83
N GLY A 251 -2.24 -15.97 -11.91
CA GLY A 251 -3.56 -16.17 -12.53
C GLY A 251 -3.47 -16.66 -13.99
N ILE A 252 -4.53 -17.27 -14.50
CA ILE A 252 -4.57 -17.98 -15.81
C ILE A 252 -3.92 -17.20 -16.97
N ARG A 253 -4.23 -15.89 -17.09
CA ARG A 253 -3.66 -15.04 -18.17
C ARG A 253 -2.16 -14.84 -18.03
N LYS A 254 -1.68 -14.73 -16.79
CA LYS A 254 -0.27 -14.54 -16.49
C LYS A 254 0.51 -15.84 -16.60
N LYS A 255 -0.11 -16.99 -16.30
CA LYS A 255 0.49 -18.31 -16.50
C LYS A 255 0.96 -18.50 -17.93
N ASN A 256 0.15 -18.14 -18.92
CA ASN A 256 0.54 -18.21 -20.32
C ASN A 256 1.73 -17.29 -20.65
N ALA A 257 1.71 -16.05 -20.14
CA ALA A 257 2.82 -15.12 -20.31
C ALA A 257 4.12 -15.65 -19.69
N LEU A 258 4.04 -16.20 -18.47
CA LEU A 258 5.17 -16.83 -17.80
C LEU A 258 5.69 -18.05 -18.59
N SER A 259 4.81 -18.90 -19.10
CA SER A 259 5.20 -20.05 -19.93
C SER A 259 5.89 -19.63 -21.22
N CYS A 260 5.40 -18.56 -21.88
CA CYS A 260 6.07 -17.99 -23.05
C CYS A 260 7.44 -17.42 -22.72
N PHE A 261 7.54 -16.70 -21.58
CA PHE A 261 8.82 -16.16 -21.09
C PHE A 261 9.82 -17.29 -20.82
N MET A 262 9.41 -18.32 -20.08
CA MET A 262 10.24 -19.48 -19.81
C MET A 262 10.66 -20.24 -21.08
N GLY A 263 9.76 -20.34 -22.07
CA GLY A 263 10.04 -20.97 -23.37
C GLY A 263 11.18 -20.30 -24.13
N GLN A 264 11.48 -19.02 -23.87
CA GLN A 264 12.61 -18.30 -24.47
C GLN A 264 13.96 -18.75 -23.89
N PHE A 265 13.95 -19.38 -22.72
CA PHE A 265 15.15 -19.81 -22.00
C PHE A 265 15.37 -21.34 -22.07
N PHE A 266 14.52 -22.07 -22.81
CA PHE A 266 14.69 -23.52 -23.00
C PHE A 266 15.71 -23.86 -24.11
N PRO A 267 16.53 -24.90 -23.95
CA PRO A 267 16.60 -25.81 -22.80
C PRO A 267 17.47 -25.27 -21.66
N MET A 268 16.89 -25.02 -20.48
CA MET A 268 17.64 -24.74 -19.26
C MET A 268 17.75 -26.03 -18.46
N ASP A 269 18.94 -26.61 -18.42
CA ASP A 269 19.22 -27.77 -17.58
C ASP A 269 19.64 -27.37 -16.15
N ASP A 270 19.90 -26.06 -15.94
CA ASP A 270 20.36 -25.51 -14.69
C ASP A 270 19.18 -24.92 -13.88
N PRO A 271 18.83 -25.54 -12.73
CA PRO A 271 17.73 -25.06 -11.87
C PRO A 271 17.91 -23.62 -11.38
N GLU A 272 19.15 -23.20 -11.14
CA GLU A 272 19.43 -21.86 -10.65
C GLU A 272 19.17 -20.81 -11.74
N ARG A 273 19.60 -21.05 -12.97
CA ARG A 273 19.27 -20.17 -14.10
C ARG A 273 17.76 -20.09 -14.33
N ALA A 274 17.06 -21.20 -14.20
CA ALA A 274 15.61 -21.21 -14.31
C ALA A 274 14.96 -20.38 -13.22
N LEU A 275 15.44 -20.47 -11.99
CA LEU A 275 14.96 -19.66 -10.86
C LEU A 275 15.19 -18.16 -11.10
N VAL A 276 16.41 -17.79 -11.55
CA VAL A 276 16.74 -16.39 -11.90
C VAL A 276 15.82 -15.89 -13.02
N ALA A 277 15.62 -16.66 -14.08
CA ALA A 277 14.75 -16.29 -15.18
C ALA A 277 13.30 -16.08 -14.74
N VAL A 278 12.75 -16.97 -13.94
CA VAL A 278 11.41 -16.85 -13.39
C VAL A 278 11.29 -15.66 -12.44
N ALA A 279 12.27 -15.45 -11.58
CA ALA A 279 12.29 -14.35 -10.63
C ALA A 279 12.48 -12.96 -11.28
N SER A 280 13.05 -12.93 -12.48
CA SER A 280 13.18 -11.70 -13.29
C SER A 280 11.89 -11.32 -14.02
N PHE A 281 10.87 -12.20 -14.01
CA PHE A 281 9.63 -11.95 -14.74
C PHE A 281 8.89 -10.72 -14.19
N LYS A 282 8.60 -9.78 -15.09
CA LYS A 282 7.84 -8.57 -14.82
C LYS A 282 6.43 -8.68 -15.43
N GLY A 283 5.47 -8.06 -14.83
CA GLY A 283 4.10 -8.03 -15.34
C GLY A 283 3.15 -9.05 -14.70
N ILE A 284 3.40 -9.40 -13.46
CA ILE A 284 2.58 -10.32 -12.66
C ILE A 284 1.21 -9.73 -12.30
N GLY A 285 1.03 -8.45 -12.44
CA GLY A 285 -0.24 -7.77 -12.17
C GLY A 285 -0.09 -6.62 -11.20
N ASN A 286 -0.92 -6.61 -10.17
CA ASN A 286 -0.81 -5.62 -9.11
C ASN A 286 0.27 -6.02 -8.10
N GLU A 287 0.65 -5.07 -7.28
CA GLU A 287 1.73 -5.21 -6.31
C GLU A 287 1.52 -6.33 -5.29
N THR A 288 0.28 -6.54 -4.82
CA THR A 288 -0.04 -7.64 -3.91
C THR A 288 0.24 -9.00 -4.55
N GLN A 289 -0.08 -9.14 -5.83
CA GLN A 289 0.22 -10.35 -6.60
C GLN A 289 1.72 -10.51 -6.81
N GLU A 290 2.45 -9.43 -7.04
CA GLU A 290 3.90 -9.47 -7.16
C GLU A 290 4.58 -9.89 -5.85
N ILE A 291 4.15 -9.35 -4.72
CA ILE A 291 4.65 -9.78 -3.40
C ILE A 291 4.40 -11.26 -3.18
N THR A 292 3.17 -11.73 -3.45
CA THR A 292 2.80 -13.13 -3.29
C THR A 292 3.66 -14.04 -4.18
N TYR A 293 3.88 -13.63 -5.42
CA TYR A 293 4.74 -14.32 -6.36
C TYR A 293 6.19 -14.42 -5.86
N ARG A 294 6.80 -13.29 -5.46
CA ARG A 294 8.18 -13.25 -4.94
C ARG A 294 8.35 -14.05 -3.65
N LYS A 295 7.33 -14.07 -2.79
CA LYS A 295 7.30 -14.91 -1.59
C LYS A 295 7.23 -16.39 -1.95
N GLY A 296 6.39 -16.76 -2.93
CA GLY A 296 6.31 -18.13 -3.43
C GLY A 296 7.65 -18.63 -3.96
N LEU A 297 8.36 -17.79 -4.71
CA LEU A 297 9.71 -18.09 -5.18
C LEU A 297 10.71 -18.30 -4.04
N GLY A 298 10.51 -17.68 -2.90
CA GLY A 298 11.38 -17.83 -1.73
C GLY A 298 11.47 -19.27 -1.24
N ASN A 299 10.46 -20.11 -1.50
CA ASN A 299 10.50 -21.53 -1.15
C ASN A 299 11.64 -22.28 -1.84
N PHE A 300 12.04 -21.85 -3.03
CA PHE A 300 13.16 -22.44 -3.77
C PHE A 300 14.53 -22.05 -3.20
N LEU A 301 14.58 -21.06 -2.33
CA LEU A 301 15.78 -20.66 -1.60
C LEU A 301 15.77 -21.13 -0.14
N GLY A 302 15.07 -22.21 0.19
CA GLY A 302 14.99 -22.74 1.55
C GLY A 302 14.27 -21.82 2.55
N GLY A 303 13.68 -20.73 2.08
CA GLY A 303 13.00 -19.73 2.90
C GLY A 303 11.52 -20.04 3.06
N VAL A 304 11.13 -20.79 4.08
CA VAL A 304 9.71 -20.90 4.45
C VAL A 304 9.27 -19.57 5.04
N ILE A 305 8.42 -18.88 4.30
CA ILE A 305 7.74 -17.68 4.80
C ILE A 305 6.50 -18.14 5.55
N ASN A 306 6.64 -18.41 6.82
CA ASN A 306 5.49 -18.46 7.70
C ASN A 306 5.08 -17.01 7.97
N ALA A 307 3.93 -16.65 7.40
CA ALA A 307 3.32 -15.33 7.54
C ALA A 307 2.74 -15.14 8.95
#